data_9762e2c327475c40e9f3f53def9d2c3f
#
_entry.id   9762e2c327475c40e9f3f53def9d2c3f
#
_cell.length_a   1.000
_cell.length_b   1.000
_cell.length_c   1.000
_cell.angle_alpha   90.00
_cell.angle_beta   90.00
_cell.angle_gamma   90.00
#
_symmetry.space_group_name_H-M   'P 1'
#
loop_
_entity.id
_entity.type
_entity.pdbx_description
1 polymer ?
#
loop_
_entity_poly.entity_id
_entity_poly.type
_entity_poly.pdbx_seq_one_letter_code
_entity_poly.pdbx_strand_id
1 'polypeptide(L)'
;MRIFFKSFSYLLFLIFVVVLTYSIFAFYGYFGSLEPSGKSINSELPKKVLNSKIRSQLKHSSSSKQILFGDTHVHTTYSSDAFLWSLPMYNGRGPHPVSDACDYARFCSALDFWVISDHAEASTPHKWNNTIEQVQSCNKSTDPENPDMITFLGFEWTQIGDNREEHYGHKNVILKEIESEYLP
;
A
#
# COMPACT_ATOMS: atom_id res chain seq x y z
N MET A 1 -8.26 0.28 -52.25
CA MET A 1 -9.02 0.72 -51.06
C MET A 1 -9.66 -0.44 -50.26
N ARG A 2 -10.47 -1.34 -50.83
CA ARG A 2 -11.08 -2.51 -50.12
C ARG A 2 -10.09 -3.47 -49.47
N ILE A 3 -8.92 -3.74 -50.10
CA ILE A 3 -7.89 -4.64 -49.56
C ILE A 3 -7.22 -4.00 -48.33
N PHE A 4 -6.92 -2.71 -48.39
CA PHE A 4 -6.31 -1.97 -47.27
C PHE A 4 -7.23 -1.97 -46.02
N PHE A 5 -8.52 -1.73 -46.22
CA PHE A 5 -9.49 -1.80 -45.11
C PHE A 5 -9.60 -3.19 -44.50
N LYS A 6 -9.55 -4.25 -45.32
CA LYS A 6 -9.56 -5.62 -44.80
C LYS A 6 -8.29 -5.91 -43.99
N SER A 7 -7.12 -5.56 -44.50
CA SER A 7 -5.84 -5.75 -43.78
C SER A 7 -5.81 -4.97 -42.46
N PHE A 8 -6.30 -3.73 -42.46
CA PHE A 8 -6.39 -2.93 -41.24
C PHE A 8 -7.38 -3.52 -40.23
N SER A 9 -8.52 -4.04 -40.67
CA SER A 9 -9.50 -4.72 -39.81
C SER A 9 -8.92 -6.00 -39.20
N TYR A 10 -8.15 -6.78 -39.96
CA TYR A 10 -7.46 -7.96 -39.42
C TYR A 10 -6.40 -7.60 -38.39
N LEU A 11 -5.65 -6.52 -38.60
CA LEU A 11 -4.65 -6.04 -37.64
C LEU A 11 -5.32 -5.60 -36.34
N LEU A 12 -6.40 -4.84 -36.40
CA LEU A 12 -7.15 -4.42 -35.20
C LEU A 12 -7.74 -5.63 -34.45
N PHE A 13 -8.28 -6.61 -35.20
CA PHE A 13 -8.78 -7.83 -34.59
C PHE A 13 -7.66 -8.62 -33.90
N LEU A 14 -6.48 -8.72 -34.51
CA LEU A 14 -5.32 -9.38 -33.91
C LEU A 14 -4.89 -8.69 -32.62
N ILE A 15 -4.78 -7.35 -32.66
CA ILE A 15 -4.44 -6.54 -31.48
C ILE A 15 -5.47 -6.77 -30.37
N PHE A 16 -6.76 -6.76 -30.71
CA PHE A 16 -7.83 -7.03 -29.74
C PHE A 16 -7.70 -8.41 -29.10
N VAL A 17 -7.46 -9.45 -29.92
CA VAL A 17 -7.25 -10.82 -29.40
C VAL A 17 -6.05 -10.90 -28.48
N VAL A 18 -4.93 -10.27 -28.83
CA VAL A 18 -3.72 -10.26 -28.00
C VAL A 18 -3.99 -9.55 -26.67
N VAL A 19 -4.60 -8.37 -26.70
CA VAL A 19 -4.94 -7.60 -25.48
C VAL A 19 -5.94 -8.39 -24.62
N LEU A 20 -6.96 -8.98 -25.22
CA LEU A 20 -7.94 -9.80 -24.49
C LEU A 20 -7.30 -11.02 -23.84
N THR A 21 -6.46 -11.74 -24.60
CA THR A 21 -5.74 -12.90 -24.08
C THR A 21 -4.81 -12.50 -22.93
N TYR A 22 -4.05 -11.43 -23.10
CA TYR A 22 -3.19 -10.90 -22.04
C TYR A 22 -3.99 -10.53 -20.80
N SER A 23 -5.12 -9.82 -20.98
CA SER A 23 -6.01 -9.43 -19.87
C SER A 23 -6.60 -10.63 -19.13
N ILE A 24 -6.97 -11.68 -19.85
CA ILE A 24 -7.46 -12.94 -19.26
C ILE A 24 -6.35 -13.58 -18.42
N PHE A 25 -5.14 -13.73 -18.96
CA PHE A 25 -4.02 -14.28 -18.20
C PHE A 25 -3.66 -13.44 -16.98
N ALA A 26 -3.69 -12.10 -17.11
CA ALA A 26 -3.47 -11.20 -15.99
C ALA A 26 -4.56 -11.36 -14.91
N PHE A 27 -5.83 -11.47 -15.33
CA PHE A 27 -6.97 -11.67 -14.42
C PHE A 27 -6.86 -12.98 -13.63
N TYR A 28 -6.38 -14.05 -14.25
CA TYR A 28 -6.14 -15.34 -13.57
C TYR A 28 -4.80 -15.40 -12.82
N GLY A 29 -4.10 -14.28 -12.69
CA GLY A 29 -2.87 -14.21 -11.90
C GLY A 29 -1.66 -14.90 -12.56
N TYR A 30 -1.68 -15.12 -13.87
CA TYR A 30 -0.57 -15.77 -14.57
C TYR A 30 0.72 -14.93 -14.53
N PHE A 31 0.59 -13.61 -14.42
CA PHE A 31 1.71 -12.67 -14.31
C PHE A 31 1.96 -12.21 -12.88
N GLY A 32 1.31 -12.80 -11.92
CA GLY A 32 1.40 -12.51 -10.50
C GLY A 32 0.09 -12.88 -9.82
N SER A 33 0.14 -13.50 -8.67
CA SER A 33 -1.08 -13.79 -7.91
C SER A 33 -1.73 -12.50 -7.47
N LEU A 34 -3.07 -12.41 -7.58
CA LEU A 34 -3.84 -11.52 -6.72
C LEU A 34 -3.55 -12.00 -5.30
N GLU A 35 -2.70 -11.31 -4.57
CA GLU A 35 -2.44 -11.70 -3.21
C GLU A 35 -3.73 -11.63 -2.39
N PRO A 36 -4.09 -12.72 -1.72
CA PRO A 36 -5.12 -12.65 -0.71
C PRO A 36 -4.69 -11.64 0.36
N SER A 37 -5.64 -11.05 1.06
CA SER A 37 -5.36 -10.27 2.25
C SER A 37 -4.37 -11.04 3.12
N GLY A 38 -3.14 -10.55 3.16
CA GLY A 38 -2.06 -11.18 3.91
C GLY A 38 -2.29 -11.04 5.42
N LYS A 39 -1.45 -11.71 6.19
CA LYS A 39 -1.36 -11.49 7.64
C LYS A 39 0.05 -11.08 7.96
N SER A 40 0.18 -10.06 8.79
CA SER A 40 1.48 -9.62 9.29
C SER A 40 2.19 -10.74 10.05
N ILE A 41 3.50 -10.79 9.91
CA ILE A 41 4.33 -11.78 10.57
C ILE A 41 4.30 -11.56 12.10
N ASN A 42 3.82 -12.55 12.82
CA ASN A 42 3.85 -12.54 14.29
C ASN A 42 5.13 -13.23 14.78
N SER A 43 6.23 -12.50 14.83
CA SER A 43 7.51 -12.98 15.35
C SER A 43 8.27 -11.83 16.04
N GLU A 44 9.23 -12.20 16.87
CA GLU A 44 10.14 -11.23 17.46
C GLU A 44 11.01 -10.56 16.38
N LEU A 45 11.41 -9.32 16.65
CA LEU A 45 12.31 -8.59 15.77
C LEU A 45 13.66 -9.28 15.68
N PRO A 46 14.24 -9.44 14.48
CA PRO A 46 15.61 -9.88 14.33
C PRO A 46 16.57 -9.01 15.15
N LYS A 47 17.55 -9.61 15.80
CA LYS A 47 18.55 -8.88 16.61
C LYS A 47 19.19 -7.70 15.90
N LYS A 48 19.39 -7.81 14.58
CA LYS A 48 19.94 -6.72 13.76
C LYS A 48 19.03 -5.49 13.75
N VAL A 49 17.72 -5.70 13.59
CA VAL A 49 16.70 -4.64 13.56
C VAL A 49 16.58 -4.01 14.95
N LEU A 50 16.45 -4.84 15.98
CA LEU A 50 16.40 -4.38 17.37
C LEU A 50 17.62 -3.54 17.74
N ASN A 51 18.82 -3.98 17.41
CA ASN A 51 20.04 -3.22 17.66
C ASN A 51 20.08 -1.89 16.88
N SER A 52 19.50 -1.85 15.68
CA SER A 52 19.39 -0.61 14.91
C SER A 52 18.49 0.40 15.61
N LYS A 53 17.32 -0.04 16.08
CA LYS A 53 16.38 0.80 16.86
C LYS A 53 17.03 1.34 18.14
N ILE A 54 17.65 0.47 18.93
CA ILE A 54 18.33 0.85 20.17
C ILE A 54 19.43 1.89 19.91
N ARG A 55 20.26 1.70 18.89
CA ARG A 55 21.32 2.67 18.53
C ARG A 55 20.73 4.02 18.11
N SER A 56 19.64 4.01 17.34
CA SER A 56 18.96 5.23 16.91
C SER A 56 18.41 5.99 18.11
N GLN A 57 17.74 5.30 19.02
CA GLN A 57 17.19 5.88 20.24
C GLN A 57 18.31 6.46 21.13
N LEU A 58 19.38 5.72 21.40
CA LEU A 58 20.51 6.18 22.20
C LEU A 58 21.24 7.39 21.60
N LYS A 59 21.32 7.47 20.27
CA LYS A 59 21.98 8.58 19.59
C LYS A 59 21.17 9.88 19.63
N HIS A 60 19.84 9.77 19.64
CA HIS A 60 18.95 10.91 19.44
C HIS A 60 18.07 11.23 20.64
N SER A 61 18.08 10.43 21.70
CA SER A 61 17.35 10.73 22.93
C SER A 61 18.14 11.67 23.84
N SER A 62 17.56 12.81 24.14
CA SER A 62 17.96 13.60 25.29
C SER A 62 17.16 13.13 26.52
N SER A 63 17.64 13.38 27.73
CA SER A 63 17.14 12.81 28.99
C SER A 63 15.63 12.89 29.28
N SER A 64 14.85 13.60 28.49
CA SER A 64 13.40 13.78 28.66
C SER A 64 12.57 13.62 27.39
N LYS A 65 13.18 13.36 26.22
CA LYS A 65 12.47 13.28 24.94
C LYS A 65 12.97 12.08 24.14
N GLN A 66 12.04 11.31 23.62
CA GLN A 66 12.30 10.24 22.69
C GLN A 66 12.06 10.75 21.26
N ILE A 67 12.97 10.41 20.34
CA ILE A 67 12.79 10.66 18.91
C ILE A 67 12.32 9.37 18.26
N LEU A 68 11.17 9.41 17.62
CA LEU A 68 10.58 8.31 16.88
C LEU A 68 10.76 8.52 15.39
N PHE A 69 11.03 7.44 14.67
CA PHE A 69 11.16 7.42 13.21
C PHE A 69 9.98 6.69 12.59
N GLY A 70 9.32 7.33 11.67
CA GLY A 70 8.15 6.73 11.01
C GLY A 70 7.95 7.23 9.60
N ASP A 71 7.01 6.58 8.92
CA ASP A 71 6.55 6.96 7.59
C ASP A 71 5.04 7.24 7.65
N THR A 72 4.64 8.40 7.16
CA THR A 72 3.25 8.84 7.14
C THR A 72 2.63 8.80 5.74
N HIS A 73 3.33 8.22 4.76
CA HIS A 73 2.88 8.18 3.38
C HIS A 73 3.23 6.84 2.73
N VAL A 74 2.38 5.84 2.97
CA VAL A 74 2.60 4.46 2.49
C VAL A 74 1.41 4.01 1.67
N HIS A 75 1.67 3.63 0.41
CA HIS A 75 0.68 3.08 -0.51
C HIS A 75 0.84 1.58 -0.67
N THR A 76 -0.29 0.90 -0.88
CA THR A 76 -0.35 -0.52 -1.21
C THR A 76 -1.04 -0.73 -2.55
N THR A 77 -1.29 -1.96 -2.94
CA THR A 77 -2.05 -2.28 -4.15
C THR A 77 -3.53 -1.85 -4.10
N TYR A 78 -3.99 -1.34 -2.99
CA TYR A 78 -5.31 -0.71 -2.90
C TYR A 78 -5.32 0.71 -3.48
N SER A 79 -4.16 1.33 -3.58
CA SER A 79 -3.96 2.61 -4.27
C SER A 79 -3.82 2.39 -5.77
N SER A 80 -4.52 3.16 -6.60
CA SER A 80 -4.55 2.95 -8.05
C SER A 80 -3.19 3.14 -8.71
N ASP A 81 -2.41 4.09 -8.24
CA ASP A 81 -1.06 4.40 -8.73
C ASP A 81 -0.06 3.30 -8.34
N ALA A 82 -0.02 2.90 -7.07
CA ALA A 82 0.83 1.81 -6.61
C ALA A 82 0.45 0.48 -7.31
N PHE A 83 -0.85 0.22 -7.53
CA PHE A 83 -1.30 -0.92 -8.30
C PHE A 83 -0.76 -0.88 -9.73
N LEU A 84 -0.86 0.25 -10.44
CA LEU A 84 -0.35 0.39 -11.80
C LEU A 84 1.16 0.11 -11.87
N TRP A 85 1.94 0.68 -10.97
CA TRP A 85 3.39 0.46 -10.92
C TRP A 85 3.78 -0.96 -10.51
N SER A 86 2.90 -1.70 -9.84
CA SER A 86 3.12 -3.09 -9.48
C SER A 86 2.98 -4.07 -10.65
N LEU A 87 2.36 -3.63 -11.75
CA LEU A 87 2.09 -4.49 -12.90
C LEU A 87 3.38 -4.93 -13.62
N PRO A 88 3.44 -6.18 -14.11
CA PRO A 88 4.63 -6.72 -14.79
C PRO A 88 5.07 -5.93 -16.02
N MET A 89 4.13 -5.25 -16.71
CA MET A 89 4.45 -4.41 -17.87
C MET A 89 5.31 -3.19 -17.53
N TYR A 90 5.33 -2.79 -16.25
CA TYR A 90 6.20 -1.73 -15.72
C TYR A 90 7.38 -2.27 -14.90
N ASN A 91 7.72 -3.55 -15.06
CA ASN A 91 8.71 -4.27 -14.26
C ASN A 91 8.36 -4.34 -12.76
N GLY A 92 7.07 -4.17 -12.42
CA GLY A 92 6.58 -4.32 -11.07
C GLY A 92 6.67 -5.76 -10.58
N ARG A 93 6.74 -5.93 -9.26
CA ARG A 93 6.88 -7.23 -8.60
C ARG A 93 5.56 -7.88 -8.21
N GLY A 94 4.45 -7.30 -8.62
CA GLY A 94 3.12 -7.74 -8.25
C GLY A 94 2.50 -6.92 -7.12
N PRO A 95 1.29 -7.28 -6.70
CA PRO A 95 0.57 -6.56 -5.64
C PRO A 95 1.21 -6.81 -4.27
N HIS A 96 1.24 -5.77 -3.45
CA HIS A 96 1.70 -5.81 -2.07
C HIS A 96 0.57 -5.33 -1.15
N PRO A 97 -0.02 -6.23 -0.33
CA PRO A 97 -1.09 -5.89 0.60
C PRO A 97 -0.58 -5.05 1.79
N VAL A 98 -1.50 -4.55 2.60
CA VAL A 98 -1.18 -3.77 3.80
C VAL A 98 -0.29 -4.54 4.78
N SER A 99 -0.45 -5.87 4.87
CA SER A 99 0.42 -6.73 5.68
C SER A 99 1.88 -6.70 5.24
N ASP A 100 2.16 -6.66 3.94
CA ASP A 100 3.53 -6.56 3.42
C ASP A 100 4.18 -5.24 3.78
N ALA A 101 3.42 -4.14 3.73
CA ALA A 101 3.88 -2.84 4.18
C ALA A 101 4.21 -2.84 5.68
N CYS A 102 3.36 -3.50 6.49
CA CYS A 102 3.61 -3.72 7.91
C CYS A 102 4.94 -4.46 8.15
N ASP A 103 5.10 -5.60 7.48
CA ASP A 103 6.28 -6.43 7.64
C ASP A 103 7.56 -5.71 7.17
N TYR A 104 7.47 -4.97 6.08
CA TYR A 104 8.58 -4.15 5.61
C TYR A 104 8.94 -3.03 6.58
N ALA A 105 7.94 -2.31 7.09
CA ALA A 105 8.15 -1.24 8.08
C ALA A 105 8.81 -1.78 9.34
N ARG A 106 8.36 -2.94 9.82
CA ARG A 106 8.80 -3.55 11.06
C ARG A 106 10.16 -4.25 10.94
N PHE A 107 10.34 -5.13 9.93
CA PHE A 107 11.49 -6.02 9.82
C PHE A 107 12.62 -5.49 8.93
N CYS A 108 12.31 -4.61 7.97
CA CYS A 108 13.29 -4.07 7.04
C CYS A 108 13.69 -2.64 7.36
N SER A 109 12.74 -1.75 7.54
CA SER A 109 12.98 -0.32 7.78
C SER A 109 13.15 0.03 9.25
N ALA A 110 12.77 -0.85 10.17
CA ALA A 110 12.88 -0.64 11.62
C ALA A 110 12.16 0.62 12.12
N LEU A 111 11.00 0.93 11.55
CA LEU A 111 10.21 2.10 11.91
C LEU A 111 9.60 1.94 13.30
N ASP A 112 9.40 3.06 13.99
CA ASP A 112 8.67 3.11 15.26
C ASP A 112 7.18 3.28 15.04
N PHE A 113 6.79 3.90 13.90
CA PHE A 113 5.40 3.98 13.46
C PHE A 113 5.30 4.12 11.94
N TRP A 114 4.14 3.79 11.40
CA TRP A 114 3.79 4.08 10.01
C TRP A 114 2.29 4.27 9.84
N VAL A 115 1.90 4.90 8.74
CA VAL A 115 0.50 5.20 8.38
C VAL A 115 0.21 4.62 7.02
N ILE A 116 -0.84 3.82 6.90
CA ILE A 116 -1.40 3.48 5.59
C ILE A 116 -2.10 4.70 4.99
N SER A 117 -1.79 5.03 3.75
CA SER A 117 -2.32 6.22 3.06
C SER A 117 -2.74 5.94 1.62
N ASP A 118 -3.33 4.78 1.35
CA ASP A 118 -3.88 4.50 0.03
C ASP A 118 -4.86 5.58 -0.40
N HIS A 119 -4.91 5.89 -1.69
CA HIS A 119 -5.80 6.90 -2.26
C HIS A 119 -7.26 6.58 -1.98
N ALA A 120 -7.98 7.52 -1.36
CA ALA A 120 -9.39 7.40 -1.01
C ALA A 120 -10.27 7.15 -2.25
N GLU A 121 -9.91 7.74 -3.39
CA GLU A 121 -10.63 7.62 -4.66
C GLU A 121 -10.66 6.19 -5.21
N ALA A 122 -9.68 5.36 -4.83
CA ALA A 122 -9.63 3.95 -5.20
C ALA A 122 -10.24 3.03 -4.13
N SER A 123 -10.67 3.58 -3.00
CA SER A 123 -11.22 2.82 -1.89
C SER A 123 -12.62 2.29 -2.21
N THR A 124 -12.91 1.13 -1.67
CA THR A 124 -14.25 0.52 -1.65
C THR A 124 -14.52 0.03 -0.23
N PRO A 125 -15.78 -0.19 0.18
CA PRO A 125 -16.07 -0.75 1.50
C PRO A 125 -15.31 -2.04 1.79
N HIS A 126 -15.10 -2.89 0.80
CA HIS A 126 -14.33 -4.12 0.94
C HIS A 126 -12.84 -3.83 1.19
N LYS A 127 -12.22 -2.98 0.39
CA LYS A 127 -10.81 -2.58 0.59
C LYS A 127 -10.60 -1.92 1.95
N TRP A 128 -11.50 -1.02 2.32
CA TRP A 128 -11.43 -0.30 3.59
C TRP A 128 -11.50 -1.24 4.80
N ASN A 129 -12.50 -2.13 4.81
CA ASN A 129 -12.63 -3.12 5.88
C ASN A 129 -11.40 -4.04 5.96
N ASN A 130 -10.87 -4.47 4.82
CA ASN A 130 -9.66 -5.27 4.77
C ASN A 130 -8.44 -4.48 5.30
N THR A 131 -8.32 -3.20 4.96
CA THR A 131 -7.27 -2.33 5.49
C THR A 131 -7.35 -2.23 7.02
N ILE A 132 -8.54 -2.02 7.57
CA ILE A 132 -8.77 -2.00 9.03
C ILE A 132 -8.31 -3.31 9.67
N GLU A 133 -8.75 -4.45 9.13
CA GLU A 133 -8.37 -5.77 9.66
C GLU A 133 -6.86 -5.99 9.64
N GLN A 134 -6.18 -5.58 8.56
CA GLN A 134 -4.74 -5.75 8.43
C GLN A 134 -3.96 -4.79 9.33
N VAL A 135 -4.39 -3.54 9.49
CA VAL A 135 -3.80 -2.59 10.45
C VAL A 135 -3.96 -3.10 11.88
N GLN A 136 -5.14 -3.63 12.23
CA GLN A 136 -5.35 -4.26 13.52
C GLN A 136 -4.47 -5.50 13.73
N SER A 137 -4.32 -6.32 12.69
CA SER A 137 -3.43 -7.49 12.72
C SER A 137 -1.96 -7.09 12.89
N CYS A 138 -1.53 -6.03 12.23
CA CYS A 138 -0.20 -5.45 12.36
C CYS A 138 0.08 -5.02 13.80
N ASN A 139 -0.82 -4.27 14.41
CA ASN A 139 -0.67 -3.83 15.80
C ASN A 139 -0.72 -4.99 16.81
N LYS A 140 -1.50 -6.04 16.53
CA LYS A 140 -1.55 -7.24 17.37
C LYS A 140 -0.30 -8.13 17.25
N SER A 141 0.50 -7.95 16.21
CA SER A 141 1.75 -8.69 16.04
C SER A 141 2.89 -8.18 16.92
N THR A 142 2.68 -7.08 17.62
CA THR A 142 3.62 -6.48 18.58
C THR A 142 3.12 -6.70 20.01
N ASP A 143 3.98 -6.46 21.01
CA ASP A 143 3.58 -6.49 22.42
C ASP A 143 2.61 -5.33 22.68
N PRO A 144 1.37 -5.59 23.16
CA PRO A 144 0.40 -4.53 23.41
C PRO A 144 0.82 -3.51 24.48
N GLU A 145 1.62 -3.94 25.46
CA GLU A 145 2.10 -3.07 26.55
C GLU A 145 3.37 -2.31 26.19
N ASN A 146 4.17 -2.87 25.28
CA ASN A 146 5.41 -2.25 24.82
C ASN A 146 5.61 -2.52 23.32
N PRO A 147 4.81 -1.91 22.44
CA PRO A 147 4.87 -2.17 21.03
C PRO A 147 6.19 -1.74 20.42
N ASP A 148 6.78 -2.60 19.64
CA ASP A 148 8.00 -2.28 18.89
C ASP A 148 7.73 -1.41 17.66
N MET A 149 6.47 -1.30 17.23
CA MET A 149 5.99 -0.44 16.16
C MET A 149 4.48 -0.19 16.31
N ILE A 150 4.01 0.99 15.92
CA ILE A 150 2.59 1.33 15.88
C ILE A 150 2.18 1.64 14.44
N THR A 151 1.06 1.05 14.01
CA THR A 151 0.45 1.33 12.72
C THR A 151 -0.80 2.18 12.91
N PHE A 152 -0.90 3.27 12.17
CA PHE A 152 -2.08 4.11 12.13
C PHE A 152 -2.91 3.84 10.88
N LEU A 153 -4.23 3.86 11.04
CA LEU A 153 -5.16 3.87 9.93
C LEU A 153 -5.20 5.27 9.32
N GLY A 154 -5.26 5.33 8.00
CA GLY A 154 -5.34 6.59 7.28
C GLY A 154 -5.67 6.38 5.82
N PHE A 155 -5.73 7.46 5.08
CA PHE A 155 -5.89 7.48 3.64
C PHE A 155 -5.34 8.79 3.07
N GLU A 156 -5.02 8.79 1.80
CA GLU A 156 -4.69 9.99 1.06
C GLU A 156 -5.94 10.51 0.35
N TRP A 157 -6.26 11.76 0.63
CA TRP A 157 -7.35 12.48 -0.01
C TRP A 157 -6.84 13.47 -1.04
N THR A 158 -7.33 13.36 -2.28
CA THR A 158 -7.01 14.28 -3.35
C THR A 158 -8.07 15.36 -3.43
N GLN A 159 -7.69 16.57 -3.07
CA GLN A 159 -8.59 17.72 -3.18
C GLN A 159 -8.51 18.32 -4.58
N ILE A 160 -9.45 17.94 -5.44
CA ILE A 160 -9.59 18.42 -6.80
C ILE A 160 -10.72 19.45 -6.85
N GLY A 161 -10.47 20.62 -7.44
CA GLY A 161 -11.50 21.60 -7.82
C GLY A 161 -11.86 21.50 -9.30
N ASP A 162 -12.78 22.35 -9.76
CA ASP A 162 -13.26 22.37 -11.13
C ASP A 162 -12.21 22.87 -12.14
N ASN A 163 -11.16 23.51 -11.66
CA ASN A 163 -10.06 24.04 -12.47
C ASN A 163 -8.71 23.84 -11.77
N ARG A 164 -7.62 24.12 -12.50
CA ARG A 164 -6.26 23.88 -12.02
C ARG A 164 -5.91 24.71 -10.78
N GLU A 165 -6.44 25.91 -10.68
CA GLU A 165 -6.19 26.84 -9.56
C GLU A 165 -6.86 26.37 -8.27
N GLU A 166 -7.87 25.52 -8.37
CA GLU A 166 -8.60 24.91 -7.27
C GLU A 166 -8.11 23.50 -6.91
N HIS A 167 -7.05 23.05 -7.55
CA HIS A 167 -6.42 21.78 -7.20
C HIS A 167 -5.43 22.00 -6.05
N TYR A 168 -5.81 21.59 -4.86
CA TYR A 168 -5.03 21.78 -3.62
C TYR A 168 -4.13 20.58 -3.27
N GLY A 169 -3.98 19.64 -4.19
CA GLY A 169 -3.09 18.49 -4.06
C GLY A 169 -3.60 17.40 -3.10
N HIS A 170 -2.67 16.58 -2.71
CA HIS A 170 -2.91 15.39 -1.89
C HIS A 170 -2.71 15.71 -0.41
N LYS A 171 -3.53 15.11 0.45
CA LYS A 171 -3.47 15.30 1.90
C LYS A 171 -3.61 13.95 2.61
N ASN A 172 -2.65 13.63 3.45
CA ASN A 172 -2.76 12.45 4.30
C ASN A 172 -3.69 12.74 5.47
N VAL A 173 -4.72 11.92 5.59
CA VAL A 173 -5.63 11.90 6.74
C VAL A 173 -5.22 10.72 7.61
N ILE A 174 -4.89 11.02 8.87
CA ILE A 174 -4.45 10.03 9.85
C ILE A 174 -5.53 9.92 10.92
N LEU A 175 -6.06 8.72 11.12
CA LEU A 175 -7.09 8.47 12.11
C LEU A 175 -6.44 8.09 13.44
N LYS A 176 -6.90 8.70 14.52
CA LYS A 176 -6.44 8.40 15.86
C LYS A 176 -6.88 7.01 16.33
N GLU A 177 -8.06 6.57 15.88
CA GLU A 177 -8.69 5.32 16.31
C GLU A 177 -8.95 4.42 15.11
N ILE A 178 -8.84 3.11 15.31
CA ILE A 178 -9.03 2.10 14.27
C ILE A 178 -10.47 1.55 14.39
N GLU A 179 -11.46 2.43 14.32
CA GLU A 179 -12.86 2.04 14.33
C GLU A 179 -13.48 2.14 12.94
N SER A 180 -14.39 1.21 12.66
CA SER A 180 -14.97 1.02 11.32
C SER A 180 -15.93 2.12 10.86
N GLU A 181 -16.25 3.09 11.70
CA GLU A 181 -17.25 4.13 11.42
C GLU A 181 -16.74 5.25 10.49
N TYR A 182 -15.44 5.35 10.30
CA TYR A 182 -14.81 6.41 9.49
C TYR A 182 -14.41 5.87 8.11
N LEU A 183 -15.39 5.80 7.20
CA LEU A 183 -15.10 5.57 5.78
C LEU A 183 -14.59 6.86 5.12
N PRO A 184 -13.55 6.78 4.26
CA PRO A 184 -13.13 7.91 3.44
C PRO A 184 -14.17 8.30 2.40
#